data_2130def2e2202ed272fe0eba8fec9f60
#
_entry.id   2130def2e2202ed272fe0eba8fec9f60
#
_cell.length_a   1.000
_cell.length_b   1.000
_cell.length_c   1.000
_cell.angle_alpha   90.00
_cell.angle_beta   90.00
_cell.angle_gamma   90.00
#
_symmetry.space_group_name_H-M   'P 1'
#
loop_
_entity.id
_entity.type
_entity.pdbx_description
1 polymer ?
#
loop_
_entity_poly.entity_id
_entity_poly.type
_entity_poly.pdbx_seq_one_letter_code
_entity_poly.pdbx_strand_id
1 'polypeptide(L)'
;RTGMRADTGAVDEVKIKDGNIYVHVIGEPAGKFQVIDGKKQDASIENHKTENCGVNTEREAQGICGSGIIDLIAELFLEGWIDIRGKFSPEKSPLIQKCDNQLCVEYAPGLYFYQKDIDEFIRTKSAAHTMVEIMLRESGLELNQADRFYVAGAFGKHVSKESAIAIGMYPD
;
A
#
# COMPACT_ATOMS: atom_id res chain seq x y z
N ARG A 1 10.34 -11.29 -1.78
CA ARG A 1 10.04 -10.28 -0.74
C ARG A 1 9.42 -9.07 -1.42
N THR A 2 8.22 -8.70 -1.02
CA THR A 2 7.47 -7.60 -1.64
C THR A 2 7.96 -6.24 -1.15
N GLY A 3 8.37 -6.11 0.10
CA GLY A 3 8.82 -4.85 0.70
C GLY A 3 10.30 -4.53 0.48
N MET A 4 10.60 -3.24 0.29
CA MET A 4 11.95 -2.70 0.21
C MET A 4 12.16 -1.51 1.19
N ARG A 5 13.40 -1.05 1.33
CA ARG A 5 13.67 0.18 2.08
C ARG A 5 13.06 1.39 1.37
N ALA A 6 12.74 2.44 2.14
CA ALA A 6 12.35 3.73 1.61
C ALA A 6 13.57 4.43 1.00
N ASP A 7 13.89 4.07 -0.24
CA ASP A 7 15.00 4.59 -1.02
C ASP A 7 14.50 4.95 -2.42
N THR A 8 15.31 5.61 -3.21
CA THR A 8 14.99 5.97 -4.60
C THR A 8 14.48 4.75 -5.38
N GLY A 9 13.34 4.92 -6.04
CA GLY A 9 12.66 3.83 -6.77
C GLY A 9 11.62 3.07 -5.93
N ALA A 10 11.51 3.29 -4.63
CA ALA A 10 10.46 2.69 -3.83
C ALA A 10 9.14 3.46 -3.98
N VAL A 11 8.03 2.74 -4.11
CA VAL A 11 6.68 3.31 -3.96
C VAL A 11 6.46 3.64 -2.49
N ASP A 12 6.15 4.89 -2.17
CA ASP A 12 5.96 5.40 -0.81
C ASP A 12 4.56 5.94 -0.54
N GLU A 13 3.80 6.27 -1.57
CA GLU A 13 2.40 6.68 -1.48
C GLU A 13 1.57 5.94 -2.54
N VAL A 14 0.38 5.49 -2.16
CA VAL A 14 -0.57 4.83 -3.06
C VAL A 14 -1.94 5.43 -2.87
N LYS A 15 -2.66 5.63 -3.98
CA LYS A 15 -4.08 6.03 -4.00
C LYS A 15 -4.83 5.17 -4.99
N ILE A 16 -6.06 4.82 -4.67
CA ILE A 16 -6.98 4.18 -5.62
C ILE A 16 -8.12 5.15 -5.91
N LYS A 17 -8.37 5.38 -7.19
CA LYS A 17 -9.45 6.26 -7.62
C LYS A 17 -10.01 5.78 -8.96
N ASP A 18 -11.34 5.73 -9.05
CA ASP A 18 -12.07 5.35 -10.27
C ASP A 18 -11.61 4.00 -10.85
N GLY A 19 -11.21 3.06 -9.96
CA GLY A 19 -10.73 1.73 -10.33
C GLY A 19 -9.27 1.66 -10.81
N ASN A 20 -8.53 2.76 -10.77
CA ASN A 20 -7.12 2.85 -11.13
C ASN A 20 -6.25 3.02 -9.88
N ILE A 21 -5.03 2.49 -9.93
CA ILE A 21 -4.02 2.67 -8.87
C ILE A 21 -3.06 3.78 -9.30
N TYR A 22 -2.82 4.71 -8.39
CA TYR A 22 -1.88 5.82 -8.53
C TYR A 22 -0.76 5.61 -7.52
N VAL A 23 0.50 5.58 -7.98
CA VAL A 23 1.66 5.39 -7.11
C VAL A 23 2.64 6.53 -7.24
N HIS A 24 3.12 7.04 -6.12
CA HIS A 24 4.27 7.94 -6.06
C HIS A 24 5.54 7.12 -5.82
N VAL A 25 6.63 7.49 -6.51
CA VAL A 25 7.92 6.81 -6.42
C VAL A 25 8.95 7.77 -5.85
N ILE A 26 9.66 7.36 -4.80
CA ILE A 26 10.71 8.17 -4.17
C ILE A 26 11.77 8.56 -5.21
N GLY A 27 12.01 9.87 -5.28
CA GLY A 27 12.91 10.49 -6.26
C GLY A 27 12.20 11.16 -7.42
N GLU A 28 10.88 11.00 -7.55
CA GLU A 28 10.03 11.84 -8.39
C GLU A 28 9.56 13.09 -7.61
N PRO A 29 9.19 14.19 -8.31
CA PRO A 29 8.62 15.36 -7.68
C PRO A 29 7.35 15.04 -6.89
N ALA A 30 7.15 15.69 -5.75
CA ALA A 30 5.93 15.55 -4.95
C ALA A 30 4.66 15.80 -5.79
N GLY A 31 3.69 14.90 -5.68
CA GLY A 31 2.43 14.98 -6.41
C GLY A 31 2.48 14.41 -7.84
N LYS A 32 3.62 13.89 -8.30
CA LYS A 32 3.70 13.15 -9.56
C LYS A 32 3.41 11.67 -9.30
N PHE A 33 2.34 11.17 -9.88
CA PHE A 33 1.90 9.78 -9.74
C PHE A 33 1.99 9.03 -11.08
N GLN A 34 2.41 7.78 -11.01
CA GLN A 34 2.28 6.80 -12.10
C GLN A 34 0.90 6.13 -11.98
N VAL A 35 0.26 5.86 -13.11
CA VAL A 35 -1.11 5.32 -13.14
C VAL A 35 -1.09 3.91 -13.68
N ILE A 36 -1.71 2.99 -12.94
CA ILE A 36 -1.98 1.63 -13.35
C ILE A 36 -3.47 1.53 -13.71
N ASP A 37 -3.75 1.42 -15.00
CA ASP A 37 -5.10 1.43 -15.56
C ASP A 37 -5.65 -0.01 -15.66
N GLY A 38 -6.73 -0.29 -14.95
CA GLY A 38 -7.44 -1.57 -14.98
C GLY A 38 -8.13 -1.91 -16.31
N LYS A 39 -8.21 -0.95 -17.24
CA LYS A 39 -8.92 -1.13 -18.53
C LYS A 39 -8.03 -1.63 -19.68
N LYS A 40 -6.71 -1.73 -19.48
CA LYS A 40 -5.74 -2.06 -20.54
C LYS A 40 -5.18 -3.48 -20.48
N GLN A 41 -5.91 -4.48 -20.00
CA GLN A 41 -5.42 -5.87 -20.00
C GLN A 41 -5.67 -6.67 -21.29
N ASP A 42 -6.19 -6.05 -22.36
CA ASP A 42 -6.33 -6.70 -23.68
C ASP A 42 -5.58 -5.91 -24.77
N ALA A 43 -4.26 -5.91 -24.72
CA ALA A 43 -3.46 -5.64 -25.92
C ALA A 43 -2.01 -6.10 -25.73
N SER A 44 -1.67 -7.16 -26.48
CA SER A 44 -0.33 -7.53 -26.94
C SER A 44 0.72 -6.44 -26.82
N ILE A 45 1.86 -6.84 -26.30
CA ILE A 45 3.15 -6.13 -26.32
C ILE A 45 3.41 -5.60 -27.74
N GLU A 46 3.04 -4.38 -28.01
CA GLU A 46 3.56 -3.61 -29.13
C GLU A 46 4.35 -2.42 -28.57
N ASN A 47 5.65 -2.47 -28.86
CA ASN A 47 6.62 -1.42 -28.64
C ASN A 47 6.09 -0.09 -29.22
N HIS A 48 5.57 0.80 -28.38
CA HIS A 48 5.47 2.20 -28.75
C HIS A 48 6.72 2.95 -28.31
N LYS A 49 7.67 3.06 -29.27
CA LYS A 49 8.57 4.19 -29.33
C LYS A 49 7.72 5.45 -29.44
N THR A 50 7.53 6.17 -28.37
CA THR A 50 7.10 7.56 -28.41
C THR A 50 8.33 8.42 -28.71
N GLU A 51 8.31 9.06 -29.88
CA GLU A 51 9.28 10.07 -30.31
C GLU A 51 9.25 11.28 -29.36
N ASN A 52 10.43 11.67 -28.96
CA ASN A 52 10.94 12.92 -28.44
C ASN A 52 9.98 14.09 -28.21
N CYS A 53 9.87 14.52 -26.93
CA CYS A 53 10.23 15.88 -26.53
C CYS A 53 10.53 15.96 -25.04
N GLY A 54 11.79 16.26 -24.67
CA GLY A 54 12.19 16.75 -23.34
C GLY A 54 12.28 15.67 -22.25
N VAL A 55 13.49 15.40 -21.85
CA VAL A 55 13.95 14.59 -20.70
C VAL A 55 12.91 14.51 -19.57
N ASN A 56 12.05 13.50 -19.61
CA ASN A 56 11.22 13.05 -18.51
C ASN A 56 11.45 11.54 -18.36
N THR A 57 12.61 11.18 -17.83
CA THR A 57 12.83 9.82 -17.35
C THR A 57 11.95 9.63 -16.13
N GLU A 58 10.73 9.13 -16.35
CA GLU A 58 9.93 8.59 -15.26
C GLU A 58 10.73 7.48 -14.61
N ARG A 59 10.94 7.61 -13.30
CA ARG A 59 11.64 6.56 -12.55
C ARG A 59 10.70 5.38 -12.41
N GLU A 60 11.11 4.24 -12.94
CA GLU A 60 10.38 3.00 -12.77
C GLU A 60 10.36 2.60 -11.28
N ALA A 61 9.18 2.20 -10.80
CA ALA A 61 9.05 1.61 -9.49
C ALA A 61 9.85 0.30 -9.42
N GLN A 62 10.64 0.13 -8.36
CA GLN A 62 11.45 -1.06 -8.11
C GLN A 62 10.88 -1.95 -7.01
N GLY A 63 9.93 -1.43 -6.24
CA GLY A 63 9.29 -2.10 -5.12
C GLY A 63 8.48 -1.11 -4.31
N ILE A 64 8.02 -1.52 -3.14
CA ILE A 64 7.19 -0.72 -2.24
C ILE A 64 7.82 -0.66 -0.85
N CYS A 65 7.86 0.51 -0.25
CA CYS A 65 8.35 0.66 1.12
C CYS A 65 7.21 0.56 2.15
N GLY A 66 7.56 0.66 3.43
CA GLY A 66 6.59 0.47 4.52
C GLY A 66 5.40 1.43 4.49
N SER A 67 5.60 2.73 4.15
CA SER A 67 4.51 3.69 4.01
C SER A 67 3.59 3.33 2.85
N GLY A 68 4.16 3.01 1.68
CA GLY A 68 3.40 2.58 0.53
C GLY A 68 2.60 1.30 0.77
N ILE A 69 3.12 0.34 1.55
CA ILE A 69 2.37 -0.88 1.95
C ILE A 69 1.13 -0.51 2.78
N ILE A 70 1.29 0.40 3.74
CA ILE A 70 0.17 0.85 4.58
C ILE A 70 -0.88 1.55 3.73
N ASP A 71 -0.47 2.46 2.86
CA ASP A 71 -1.37 3.17 1.95
C ASP A 71 -2.08 2.19 1.02
N LEU A 72 -1.35 1.27 0.39
CA LEU A 72 -1.93 0.27 -0.51
C LEU A 72 -3.01 -0.57 0.19
N ILE A 73 -2.72 -1.10 1.39
CA ILE A 73 -3.69 -1.91 2.13
C ILE A 73 -4.90 -1.07 2.56
N ALA A 74 -4.69 0.18 2.99
CA ALA A 74 -5.77 1.09 3.36
C ALA A 74 -6.68 1.40 2.16
N GLU A 75 -6.12 1.74 1.03
CA GLU A 75 -6.85 2.02 -0.20
C GLU A 75 -7.62 0.79 -0.71
N LEU A 76 -6.98 -0.40 -0.71
CA LEU A 76 -7.65 -1.66 -1.06
C LEU A 76 -8.85 -1.93 -0.15
N PHE A 77 -8.74 -1.62 1.14
CA PHE A 77 -9.82 -1.79 2.11
C PHE A 77 -10.94 -0.76 1.91
N LEU A 78 -10.60 0.51 1.75
CA LEU A 78 -11.57 1.60 1.57
C LEU A 78 -12.38 1.45 0.28
N GLU A 79 -11.76 1.00 -0.79
CA GLU A 79 -12.39 0.70 -2.08
C GLU A 79 -13.11 -0.66 -2.10
N GLY A 80 -13.03 -1.43 -1.00
CA GLY A 80 -13.67 -2.74 -0.87
C GLY A 80 -13.06 -3.83 -1.76
N TRP A 81 -11.81 -3.64 -2.20
CA TRP A 81 -11.07 -4.66 -2.96
C TRP A 81 -10.55 -5.78 -2.06
N ILE A 82 -10.44 -5.51 -0.77
CA ILE A 82 -10.26 -6.52 0.27
C ILE A 82 -11.37 -6.39 1.31
N ASP A 83 -11.75 -7.51 1.91
CA ASP A 83 -12.72 -7.55 3.01
C ASP A 83 -12.08 -7.20 4.37
N ILE A 84 -12.89 -7.17 5.43
CA ILE A 84 -12.43 -6.91 6.81
C ILE A 84 -11.42 -7.95 7.32
N ARG A 85 -11.32 -9.11 6.67
CA ARG A 85 -10.34 -10.15 6.97
C ARG A 85 -9.09 -10.03 6.10
N GLY A 86 -9.03 -8.99 5.26
CA GLY A 86 -7.94 -8.77 4.32
C GLY A 86 -7.94 -9.73 3.13
N LYS A 87 -9.09 -10.31 2.76
CA LYS A 87 -9.18 -11.21 1.60
C LYS A 87 -9.59 -10.43 0.38
N PHE A 88 -8.87 -10.65 -0.74
CA PHE A 88 -9.21 -10.05 -2.02
C PHE A 88 -10.60 -10.46 -2.51
N SER A 89 -11.31 -9.49 -3.09
CA SER A 89 -12.61 -9.63 -3.77
C SER A 89 -12.41 -9.43 -5.27
N PRO A 90 -12.13 -10.51 -6.05
CA PRO A 90 -11.75 -10.39 -7.46
C PRO A 90 -12.80 -9.72 -8.35
N GLU A 91 -14.06 -9.75 -7.92
CA GLU A 91 -15.18 -9.13 -8.63
C GLU A 91 -15.18 -7.59 -8.55
N LYS A 92 -14.37 -7.00 -7.69
CA LYS A 92 -14.32 -5.55 -7.45
C LYS A 92 -13.42 -4.80 -8.42
N SER A 93 -12.39 -5.47 -8.92
CA SER A 93 -11.45 -4.82 -9.85
C SER A 93 -10.78 -5.84 -10.78
N PRO A 94 -10.62 -5.51 -12.07
CA PRO A 94 -9.85 -6.33 -13.01
C PRO A 94 -8.34 -6.37 -12.69
N LEU A 95 -7.83 -5.43 -11.88
CA LEU A 95 -6.44 -5.44 -11.41
C LEU A 95 -6.17 -6.55 -10.38
N ILE A 96 -7.22 -7.12 -9.77
CA ILE A 96 -7.09 -8.29 -8.90
C ILE A 96 -7.07 -9.54 -9.78
N GLN A 97 -5.93 -10.17 -9.87
CA GLN A 97 -5.71 -11.32 -10.75
C GLN A 97 -5.13 -12.51 -10.00
N LYS A 98 -5.05 -13.65 -10.66
CA LYS A 98 -4.46 -14.85 -10.11
C LYS A 98 -3.00 -14.97 -10.57
N CYS A 99 -2.07 -14.87 -9.63
CA CYS A 99 -0.63 -15.00 -9.84
C CYS A 99 -0.12 -16.17 -9.01
N ASP A 100 0.58 -17.14 -9.62
CA ASP A 100 1.20 -18.27 -8.91
C ASP A 100 0.26 -18.97 -7.91
N ASN A 101 -0.96 -19.31 -8.34
CA ASN A 101 -2.00 -19.95 -7.53
C ASN A 101 -2.57 -19.14 -6.35
N GLN A 102 -2.26 -17.85 -6.22
CA GLN A 102 -2.87 -16.96 -5.22
C GLN A 102 -3.36 -15.67 -5.88
N LEU A 103 -4.22 -14.94 -5.19
CA LEU A 103 -4.66 -13.63 -5.65
C LEU A 103 -3.56 -12.60 -5.42
N CYS A 104 -3.45 -11.67 -6.36
CA CYS A 104 -2.54 -10.55 -6.31
C CYS A 104 -3.19 -9.30 -6.93
N VAL A 105 -2.64 -8.13 -6.64
CA VAL A 105 -2.92 -6.88 -7.34
C VAL A 105 -1.62 -6.33 -7.91
N GLU A 106 -1.64 -5.88 -9.15
CA GLU A 106 -0.53 -5.17 -9.76
C GLU A 106 -0.58 -3.71 -9.32
N TYR A 107 0.40 -3.26 -8.51
CA TYR A 107 0.45 -1.88 -8.00
C TYR A 107 1.43 -0.98 -8.75
N ALA A 108 2.31 -1.57 -9.56
CA ALA A 108 3.19 -0.88 -10.51
C ALA A 108 3.57 -1.87 -11.61
N PRO A 109 4.07 -1.44 -12.78
CA PRO A 109 4.38 -2.33 -13.90
C PRO A 109 5.26 -3.51 -13.50
N GLY A 110 4.73 -4.74 -13.58
CA GLY A 110 5.41 -5.98 -13.21
C GLY A 110 5.63 -6.18 -11.70
N LEU A 111 5.07 -5.33 -10.84
CA LEU A 111 5.17 -5.43 -9.39
C LEU A 111 3.82 -5.78 -8.78
N TYR A 112 3.79 -6.90 -8.08
CA TYR A 112 2.57 -7.48 -7.53
C TYR A 112 2.57 -7.51 -6.02
N PHE A 113 1.40 -7.23 -5.43
CA PHE A 113 1.13 -7.39 -4.01
C PHE A 113 0.18 -8.57 -3.82
N TYR A 114 0.63 -9.57 -3.10
CA TYR A 114 -0.03 -10.86 -3.00
C TYR A 114 -0.90 -10.98 -1.76
N GLN A 115 -1.88 -11.91 -1.80
CA GLN A 115 -2.69 -12.23 -0.62
C GLN A 115 -1.84 -12.57 0.61
N LYS A 116 -0.75 -13.32 0.43
CA LYS A 116 0.17 -13.66 1.53
C LYS A 116 0.82 -12.44 2.18
N ASP A 117 1.06 -11.36 1.42
CA ASP A 117 1.69 -10.15 1.94
C ASP A 117 0.70 -9.40 2.85
N ILE A 118 -0.60 -9.40 2.49
CA ILE A 118 -1.67 -8.88 3.35
C ILE A 118 -1.79 -9.72 4.62
N ASP A 119 -1.80 -11.05 4.50
CA ASP A 119 -1.90 -11.96 5.64
C ASP A 119 -0.72 -11.76 6.62
N GLU A 120 0.49 -11.53 6.12
CA GLU A 120 1.68 -11.25 6.93
C GLU A 120 1.61 -9.88 7.61
N PHE A 121 1.12 -8.86 6.89
CA PHE A 121 0.87 -7.54 7.47
C PHE A 121 -0.14 -7.62 8.62
N ILE A 122 -1.27 -8.32 8.44
CA ILE A 122 -2.28 -8.48 9.48
C ILE A 122 -1.71 -9.17 10.72
N ARG A 123 -0.88 -10.21 10.55
CA ARG A 123 -0.20 -10.88 11.66
C ARG A 123 0.71 -9.92 12.42
N THR A 124 1.52 -9.13 11.71
CA THR A 124 2.43 -8.16 12.31
C THR A 124 1.66 -7.09 13.07
N LYS A 125 0.59 -6.54 12.47
CA LYS A 125 -0.30 -5.57 13.10
C LYS A 125 -0.95 -6.14 14.37
N SER A 126 -1.48 -7.37 14.30
CA SER A 126 -2.11 -8.02 15.45
C SER A 126 -1.12 -8.25 16.59
N ALA A 127 0.11 -8.65 16.30
CA ALA A 127 1.15 -8.80 17.31
C ALA A 127 1.48 -7.47 18.00
N ALA A 128 1.61 -6.38 17.22
CA ALA A 128 1.85 -5.05 17.76
C ALA A 128 0.68 -4.57 18.64
N HIS A 129 -0.55 -4.77 18.18
CA HIS A 129 -1.76 -4.41 18.95
C HIS A 129 -1.84 -5.16 20.27
N THR A 130 -1.65 -6.49 20.27
CA THR A 130 -1.62 -7.31 21.48
C THR A 130 -0.56 -6.84 22.46
N MET A 131 0.61 -6.44 21.97
CA MET A 131 1.69 -5.91 22.82
C MET A 131 1.28 -4.60 23.51
N VAL A 132 0.64 -3.69 22.77
CA VAL A 132 0.13 -2.43 23.33
C VAL A 132 -0.96 -2.70 24.39
N GLU A 133 -1.92 -3.59 24.09
CA GLU A 133 -2.98 -3.97 25.05
C GLU A 133 -2.41 -4.57 26.34
N ILE A 134 -1.42 -5.46 26.24
CA ILE A 134 -0.76 -6.04 27.42
C ILE A 134 -0.09 -4.93 28.24
N MET A 135 0.67 -4.04 27.59
CA MET A 135 1.36 -2.94 28.28
C MET A 135 0.38 -2.02 29.02
N LEU A 136 -0.73 -1.65 28.38
CA LEU A 136 -1.76 -0.82 29.01
C LEU A 136 -2.39 -1.53 30.21
N ARG A 137 -2.78 -2.79 30.05
CA ARG A 137 -3.37 -3.59 31.13
C ARG A 137 -2.43 -3.74 32.33
N GLU A 138 -1.15 -4.02 32.11
CA GLU A 138 -0.15 -4.12 33.17
C GLU A 138 0.07 -2.77 33.88
N SER A 139 -0.18 -1.66 33.17
CA SER A 139 -0.14 -0.30 33.75
C SER A 139 -1.45 0.13 34.40
N GLY A 140 -2.48 -0.71 34.39
CA GLY A 140 -3.82 -0.36 34.90
C GLY A 140 -4.56 0.69 34.08
N LEU A 141 -4.21 0.84 32.80
CA LEU A 141 -4.79 1.80 31.86
C LEU A 141 -5.54 1.08 30.71
N GLU A 142 -6.53 1.78 30.18
CA GLU A 142 -7.20 1.39 28.94
C GLU A 142 -6.85 2.39 27.83
N LEU A 143 -6.91 1.96 26.56
CA LEU A 143 -6.55 2.80 25.41
C LEU A 143 -7.44 4.05 25.30
N ASN A 144 -8.72 3.93 25.65
CA ASN A 144 -9.70 5.03 25.69
C ASN A 144 -9.41 6.10 26.75
N GLN A 145 -8.49 5.85 27.69
CA GLN A 145 -8.02 6.81 28.69
C GLN A 145 -6.81 7.62 28.22
N ALA A 146 -6.28 7.31 27.03
CA ALA A 146 -5.14 8.03 26.47
C ALA A 146 -5.63 9.29 25.72
N ASP A 147 -5.22 10.47 26.19
CA ASP A 147 -5.54 11.75 25.52
C ASP A 147 -4.77 11.95 24.21
N ARG A 148 -3.63 11.30 24.06
CA ARG A 148 -2.74 11.48 22.91
C ARG A 148 -1.93 10.22 22.62
N PHE A 149 -1.78 9.95 21.33
CA PHE A 149 -0.94 8.90 20.81
C PHE A 149 0.23 9.50 20.01
N TYR A 150 1.47 9.23 20.42
CA TYR A 150 2.65 9.75 19.78
C TYR A 150 3.38 8.64 19.01
N VAL A 151 3.58 8.87 17.72
CA VAL A 151 4.36 7.99 16.86
C VAL A 151 5.69 8.66 16.54
N ALA A 152 6.80 8.03 16.88
CA ALA A 152 8.15 8.54 16.67
C ALA A 152 8.92 7.69 15.65
N GLY A 153 10.00 8.28 15.11
CA GLY A 153 10.90 7.62 14.17
C GLY A 153 10.60 7.94 12.71
N ALA A 154 11.52 7.53 11.83
CA ALA A 154 11.44 7.82 10.39
C ALA A 154 10.19 7.21 9.76
N PHE A 155 9.81 6.00 10.15
CA PHE A 155 8.60 5.32 9.69
C PHE A 155 7.34 6.14 10.03
N GLY A 156 7.18 6.54 11.29
CA GLY A 156 6.03 7.33 11.74
C GLY A 156 5.92 8.72 11.08
N LYS A 157 7.04 9.25 10.60
CA LYS A 157 7.05 10.55 9.90
C LYS A 157 6.43 10.46 8.48
N HIS A 158 6.57 9.31 7.83
CA HIS A 158 6.21 9.13 6.42
C HIS A 158 4.92 8.33 6.20
N VAL A 159 4.36 7.73 7.26
CA VAL A 159 3.10 7.01 7.20
C VAL A 159 1.92 7.99 7.19
N SER A 160 0.99 7.82 6.26
CA SER A 160 -0.29 8.54 6.27
C SER A 160 -1.07 8.18 7.54
N LYS A 161 -1.48 9.19 8.31
CA LYS A 161 -2.30 8.98 9.51
C LYS A 161 -3.65 8.39 9.16
N GLU A 162 -4.25 8.90 8.10
CA GLU A 162 -5.53 8.49 7.57
C GLU A 162 -5.51 7.01 7.19
N SER A 163 -4.50 6.59 6.45
CA SER A 163 -4.29 5.19 6.05
C SER A 163 -4.09 4.29 7.28
N ALA A 164 -3.25 4.71 8.23
CA ALA A 164 -2.97 3.94 9.44
C ALA A 164 -4.21 3.80 10.35
N ILE A 165 -5.06 4.83 10.45
CA ILE A 165 -6.34 4.78 11.16
C ILE A 165 -7.32 3.87 10.42
N ALA A 166 -7.48 4.02 9.10
CA ALA A 166 -8.41 3.22 8.30
C ALA A 166 -8.19 1.72 8.44
N ILE A 167 -6.95 1.28 8.56
CA ILE A 167 -6.62 -0.14 8.79
C ILE A 167 -6.52 -0.51 10.28
N GLY A 168 -6.84 0.42 11.20
CA GLY A 168 -6.78 0.19 12.64
C GLY A 168 -5.38 -0.07 13.19
N MET A 169 -4.36 0.56 12.60
CA MET A 169 -2.98 0.55 13.10
C MET A 169 -2.76 1.62 14.16
N TYR A 170 -3.42 2.76 13.99
CA TYR A 170 -3.48 3.84 14.98
C TYR A 170 -4.90 3.96 15.53
N PRO A 171 -5.06 4.39 16.79
CA PRO A 171 -6.37 4.71 17.33
C PRO A 171 -6.98 5.91 16.58
N ASP A 172 -8.31 5.91 16.49
CA ASP A 172 -9.11 7.01 15.93
C ASP A 172 -9.20 8.17 16.93
#